data_0b39a71377bf63667b341e9364563340
#
_entry.id   0b39a71377bf63667b341e9364563340
#
_cell.length_a   1.000
_cell.length_b   1.000
_cell.length_c   1.000
_cell.angle_alpha   90.00
_cell.angle_beta   90.00
_cell.angle_gamma   90.00
#
_symmetry.space_group_name_H-M   'P 1'
#
loop_
_entity.id
_entity.type
_entity.pdbx_description
1 polymer ?
#
loop_
_entity_poly.entity_id
_entity_poly.type
_entity_poly.pdbx_seq_one_letter_code
_entity_poly.pdbx_strand_id
1 'polypeptide(L)'
;CLVGSEMCIRDRLIALLIIQGKNFVEGIENVYNHIKGSCSMLLLTEDGVIAARDKWGRTPIVIGKKEGAYAATSESNSFPNLDFEIERYLGPGEIVRMHADRLEQLRKPDDKMQICSFLWVYYGFPNSCYEGRNVEEVRFTSGLKMGEQDDCDADCVCGIPDSGIGQAGIGLCRRERHSLSSCYYQVYSYLAP
;
A
#
# COMPACT_ATOMS: atom_id res chain seq x y z
N CYS A 1 24.10 6.86 -1.43
CA CYS A 1 23.77 7.08 -2.81
C CYS A 1 23.17 5.80 -3.36
N LEU A 2 21.88 5.77 -3.56
CA LEU A 2 21.22 4.76 -4.36
C LEU A 2 21.51 4.99 -5.84
N VAL A 3 22.75 5.06 -6.18
CA VAL A 3 23.20 4.93 -7.54
C VAL A 3 23.41 3.44 -7.79
N GLY A 4 22.39 2.66 -7.51
CA GLY A 4 22.28 1.37 -8.09
C GLY A 4 21.90 1.56 -9.53
N SER A 5 22.80 1.25 -10.44
CA SER A 5 22.53 1.17 -11.86
C SER A 5 21.25 0.37 -12.17
N GLU A 6 20.84 -0.52 -11.31
CA GLU A 6 19.63 -1.34 -11.41
C GLU A 6 18.33 -0.53 -11.37
N MET A 7 18.17 0.43 -10.45
CA MET A 7 16.97 1.28 -10.43
C MET A 7 16.88 2.08 -11.73
N CYS A 8 17.97 2.70 -12.18
CA CYS A 8 17.99 3.43 -13.44
C CYS A 8 17.68 2.53 -14.65
N ILE A 9 18.06 1.26 -14.63
CA ILE A 9 17.76 0.31 -15.71
C ILE A 9 16.27 -0.02 -15.73
N ARG A 10 15.65 -0.28 -14.58
CA ARG A 10 14.20 -0.55 -14.49
C ARG A 10 13.38 0.65 -14.94
N ASP A 11 13.72 1.84 -14.46
CA ASP A 11 13.04 3.08 -14.84
C ASP A 11 13.15 3.36 -16.34
N ARG A 12 14.35 3.15 -16.92
CA ARG A 12 14.57 3.26 -18.36
C ARG A 12 13.74 2.25 -19.14
N LEU A 13 13.65 1.00 -18.68
CA LEU A 13 12.83 -0.02 -19.34
C LEU A 13 11.35 0.38 -19.34
N ILE A 14 10.83 0.86 -18.20
CA ILE A 14 9.46 1.34 -18.07
C ILE A 14 9.23 2.52 -19.01
N ALA A 15 10.13 3.51 -19.03
CA ALA A 15 10.06 4.65 -19.94
C ALA A 15 10.07 4.22 -21.41
N LEU A 16 10.93 3.28 -21.79
CA LEU A 16 10.99 2.74 -23.16
C LEU A 16 9.69 2.03 -23.56
N LEU A 17 9.05 1.31 -22.64
CA LEU A 17 7.75 0.67 -22.91
C LEU A 17 6.64 1.71 -23.08
N ILE A 18 6.67 2.77 -22.26
CA ILE A 18 5.68 3.86 -22.33
C ILE A 18 5.77 4.62 -23.64
N ILE A 19 6.98 4.98 -24.08
CA ILE A 19 7.16 5.76 -25.33
C ILE A 19 6.88 4.96 -26.61
N GLN A 20 6.74 3.65 -26.54
CA GLN A 20 6.31 2.82 -27.66
C GLN A 20 4.80 2.91 -27.92
N GLY A 21 4.02 3.40 -26.95
CA GLY A 21 2.59 3.65 -27.13
C GLY A 21 2.34 4.95 -27.92
N LYS A 22 1.21 5.04 -28.61
CA LYS A 22 0.77 6.26 -29.32
C LYS A 22 0.35 7.37 -28.35
N ASN A 23 0.04 6.99 -27.11
CA ASN A 23 -0.31 7.87 -26.02
C ASN A 23 0.06 7.21 -24.68
N PHE A 24 -0.06 7.95 -23.57
CA PHE A 24 0.30 7.44 -22.25
C PHE A 24 -0.47 6.19 -21.83
N VAL A 25 -1.77 6.07 -22.18
CA VAL A 25 -2.58 4.91 -21.82
C VAL A 25 -2.05 3.66 -22.51
N GLU A 26 -1.85 3.71 -23.82
CA GLU A 26 -1.30 2.59 -24.59
C GLU A 26 0.11 2.22 -24.10
N GLY A 27 0.95 3.24 -23.80
CA GLY A 27 2.28 3.03 -23.23
C GLY A 27 2.26 2.34 -21.88
N ILE A 28 1.36 2.73 -20.98
CA ILE A 28 1.19 2.08 -19.68
C ILE A 28 0.65 0.66 -19.84
N GLU A 29 -0.26 0.41 -20.78
CA GLU A 29 -0.72 -0.94 -21.12
C GLU A 29 0.41 -1.84 -21.63
N ASN A 30 1.36 -1.28 -22.39
CA ASN A 30 2.58 -2.01 -22.77
C ASN A 30 3.37 -2.44 -21.51
N VAL A 31 3.50 -1.57 -20.51
CA VAL A 31 4.13 -1.94 -19.24
C VAL A 31 3.38 -3.07 -18.56
N TYR A 32 2.04 -3.00 -18.46
CA TYR A 32 1.22 -4.07 -17.85
C TYR A 32 1.35 -5.41 -18.56
N ASN A 33 1.58 -5.41 -19.85
CA ASN A 33 1.70 -6.62 -20.65
C ASN A 33 3.10 -7.26 -20.60
N HIS A 34 4.14 -6.46 -20.40
CA HIS A 34 5.53 -6.95 -20.40
C HIS A 34 6.06 -7.25 -19.00
N ILE A 35 5.58 -6.55 -17.97
CA ILE A 35 6.05 -6.76 -16.60
C ILE A 35 5.25 -7.88 -15.94
N LYS A 36 5.97 -8.90 -15.48
CA LYS A 36 5.42 -9.97 -14.63
C LYS A 36 5.53 -9.55 -13.16
N GLY A 37 4.43 -9.08 -12.58
CA GLY A 37 4.39 -8.62 -11.21
C GLY A 37 3.52 -7.38 -11.03
N SER A 38 3.82 -6.58 -10.01
CA SER A 38 3.13 -5.34 -9.71
C SER A 38 3.99 -4.14 -10.13
N CYS A 39 3.39 -3.21 -10.84
CA CYS A 39 4.03 -1.95 -11.22
C CYS A 39 2.97 -0.84 -11.22
N SER A 40 2.68 -0.29 -10.05
CA SER A 40 1.92 0.95 -9.94
C SER A 40 2.86 2.13 -10.10
N MET A 41 2.40 3.20 -10.75
CA MET A 41 3.27 4.31 -11.11
C MET A 41 2.58 5.65 -11.07
N LEU A 42 3.37 6.69 -10.84
CA LEU A 42 3.00 8.08 -11.01
C LEU A 42 3.90 8.70 -12.07
N LEU A 43 3.30 9.31 -13.08
CA LEU A 43 4.02 9.97 -14.18
C LEU A 43 3.71 11.46 -14.14
N LEU A 44 4.74 12.27 -13.99
CA LEU A 44 4.62 13.72 -14.12
C LEU A 44 4.62 14.08 -15.60
N THR A 45 3.60 14.79 -16.04
CA THR A 45 3.42 15.28 -17.41
C THR A 45 3.18 16.78 -17.42
N GLU A 46 3.22 17.40 -18.59
CA GLU A 46 2.91 18.84 -18.74
C GLU A 46 1.49 19.17 -18.33
N ASP A 47 0.54 18.23 -18.54
CA ASP A 47 -0.89 18.40 -18.27
C ASP A 47 -1.31 17.95 -16.86
N GLY A 48 -0.41 17.49 -16.01
CA GLY A 48 -0.70 17.00 -14.68
C GLY A 48 0.01 15.69 -14.34
N VAL A 49 -0.46 15.00 -13.31
CA VAL A 49 0.12 13.72 -12.88
C VAL A 49 -0.80 12.58 -13.28
N ILE A 50 -0.26 11.61 -14.02
CA ILE A 50 -0.95 10.37 -14.33
C ILE A 50 -0.65 9.37 -13.21
N ALA A 51 -1.70 8.87 -12.56
CA ALA A 51 -1.63 7.79 -11.60
C ALA A 51 -2.19 6.50 -12.24
N ALA A 52 -1.38 5.45 -12.24
CA ALA A 52 -1.72 4.18 -12.86
C ALA A 52 -1.48 3.03 -11.88
N ARG A 53 -2.56 2.39 -11.42
CA ARG A 53 -2.49 1.22 -10.56
C ARG A 53 -2.17 -0.02 -11.39
N ASP A 54 -1.32 -0.90 -10.88
CA ASP A 54 -0.93 -2.11 -11.57
C ASP A 54 -2.13 -2.97 -12.02
N LYS A 55 -1.92 -3.78 -13.06
CA LYS A 55 -2.94 -4.61 -13.70
C LYS A 55 -3.75 -5.47 -12.73
N TRP A 56 -3.12 -5.94 -11.65
CA TRP A 56 -3.76 -6.82 -10.68
C TRP A 56 -4.25 -6.08 -9.43
N GLY A 57 -3.95 -4.80 -9.31
CA GLY A 57 -4.29 -4.01 -8.13
C GLY A 57 -3.54 -4.38 -6.86
N ARG A 58 -2.37 -5.00 -6.96
CA ARG A 58 -1.57 -5.45 -5.81
C ARG A 58 -1.03 -4.30 -4.99
N THR A 59 -0.49 -3.27 -5.66
CA THR A 59 0.00 -2.07 -5.00
C THR A 59 -1.10 -1.02 -5.05
N PRO A 60 -1.66 -0.62 -3.92
CA PRO A 60 -2.74 0.35 -3.89
C PRO A 60 -2.25 1.72 -4.36
N ILE A 61 -3.15 2.45 -5.01
CA ILE A 61 -3.06 3.90 -5.21
C ILE A 61 -4.34 4.51 -4.70
N VAL A 62 -4.19 5.41 -3.75
CA VAL A 62 -5.28 6.17 -3.15
C VAL A 62 -5.20 7.60 -3.66
N ILE A 63 -6.33 8.13 -4.08
CA ILE A 63 -6.45 9.52 -4.50
C ILE A 63 -7.05 10.32 -3.36
N GLY A 64 -6.37 11.37 -2.97
CA GLY A 64 -6.83 12.37 -2.01
C GLY A 64 -7.16 13.68 -2.69
N LYS A 65 -8.09 14.41 -2.10
CA LYS A 65 -8.56 15.70 -2.58
C LYS A 65 -8.59 16.72 -1.44
N LYS A 66 -8.20 17.93 -1.74
CA LYS A 66 -8.50 19.12 -0.96
C LYS A 66 -8.78 20.28 -1.88
N GLU A 67 -9.18 21.42 -1.35
CA GLU A 67 -9.44 22.61 -2.16
C GLU A 67 -8.24 22.99 -3.04
N GLY A 68 -8.45 23.01 -4.35
CA GLY A 68 -7.43 23.34 -5.35
C GLY A 68 -6.32 22.34 -5.57
N ALA A 69 -6.42 21.09 -5.01
CA ALA A 69 -5.37 20.10 -5.18
C ALA A 69 -5.87 18.65 -5.11
N TYR A 70 -5.23 17.79 -5.92
CA TYR A 70 -5.30 16.33 -5.80
C TYR A 70 -3.93 15.76 -5.45
N ALA A 71 -3.92 14.66 -4.73
CA ALA A 71 -2.71 13.92 -4.42
C ALA A 71 -2.92 12.41 -4.60
N ALA A 72 -1.85 11.69 -4.86
CA ALA A 72 -1.87 10.23 -4.93
C ALA A 72 -0.80 9.64 -4.00
N THR A 73 -1.15 8.57 -3.32
CA THR A 73 -0.23 7.85 -2.43
C THR A 73 -0.55 6.35 -2.46
N SER A 74 0.40 5.53 -2.03
CA SER A 74 0.16 4.12 -1.73
C SER A 74 -0.27 3.89 -0.28
N GLU A 75 -0.12 4.92 0.59
CA GLU A 75 -0.32 4.85 2.04
C GLU A 75 -1.38 5.87 2.48
N SER A 76 -2.60 5.39 2.78
CA SER A 76 -3.74 6.26 3.07
C SER A 76 -3.56 7.15 4.31
N ASN A 77 -2.73 6.70 5.27
CA ASN A 77 -2.43 7.43 6.49
C ASN A 77 -1.73 8.79 6.26
N SER A 78 -1.10 8.99 5.10
CA SER A 78 -0.47 10.28 4.78
C SER A 78 -1.47 11.41 4.53
N PHE A 79 -2.69 11.12 4.12
CA PHE A 79 -3.68 12.15 3.79
C PHE A 79 -4.17 12.96 4.97
N PRO A 80 -4.59 12.38 6.11
CA PRO A 80 -4.98 13.17 7.28
C PRO A 80 -3.90 14.14 7.77
N ASN A 81 -2.63 13.74 7.66
CA ASN A 81 -1.50 14.57 8.07
C ASN A 81 -1.26 15.78 7.16
N LEU A 82 -1.86 15.80 5.98
CA LEU A 82 -1.69 16.84 4.96
C LEU A 82 -3.01 17.54 4.62
N ASP A 83 -4.04 17.33 5.43
CA ASP A 83 -5.41 17.88 5.26
C ASP A 83 -6.03 17.49 3.92
N PHE A 84 -5.77 16.26 3.45
CA PHE A 84 -6.47 15.69 2.33
C PHE A 84 -7.57 14.72 2.79
N GLU A 85 -8.70 14.76 2.14
CA GLU A 85 -9.74 13.74 2.25
C GLU A 85 -9.53 12.65 1.21
N ILE A 86 -9.82 11.40 1.56
CA ILE A 86 -9.74 10.29 0.61
C ILE A 86 -10.90 10.43 -0.37
N GLU A 87 -10.59 10.70 -1.64
CA GLU A 87 -11.57 10.73 -2.71
C GLU A 87 -11.97 9.31 -3.13
N ARG A 88 -10.97 8.47 -3.45
CA ARG A 88 -11.18 7.05 -3.79
C ARG A 88 -9.89 6.25 -3.90
N TYR A 89 -10.04 4.94 -3.91
CA TYR A 89 -9.00 3.99 -4.30
C TYR A 89 -9.11 3.69 -5.78
N LEU A 90 -8.00 3.68 -6.52
CA LEU A 90 -8.01 3.22 -7.91
C LEU A 90 -8.23 1.72 -7.96
N GLY A 91 -8.99 1.25 -8.95
CA GLY A 91 -9.16 -0.18 -9.22
C GLY A 91 -7.95 -0.79 -9.97
N PRO A 92 -7.93 -2.13 -10.16
CA PRO A 92 -6.85 -2.80 -10.87
C PRO A 92 -6.74 -2.31 -12.31
N GLY A 93 -5.53 -1.96 -12.74
CA GLY A 93 -5.26 -1.45 -14.07
C GLY A 93 -5.85 -0.07 -14.38
N GLU A 94 -6.48 0.58 -13.42
CA GLU A 94 -7.07 1.91 -13.63
C GLU A 94 -6.00 2.96 -13.82
N ILE A 95 -6.27 3.90 -14.74
CA ILE A 95 -5.40 5.02 -15.06
C ILE A 95 -6.22 6.30 -14.96
N VAL A 96 -5.73 7.24 -14.16
CA VAL A 96 -6.32 8.57 -14.01
C VAL A 96 -5.28 9.65 -14.23
N ARG A 97 -5.71 10.81 -14.70
CA ARG A 97 -4.92 12.03 -14.71
C ARG A 97 -5.44 12.99 -13.66
N MET A 98 -4.56 13.44 -12.80
CA MET A 98 -4.86 14.45 -11.78
C MET A 98 -4.42 15.82 -12.27
N HIS A 99 -5.35 16.73 -12.35
CA HIS A 99 -5.12 18.17 -12.49
C HIS A 99 -5.27 18.83 -11.12
N ALA A 100 -5.02 20.13 -11.02
CA ALA A 100 -5.22 20.84 -9.77
C ALA A 100 -6.71 20.91 -9.35
N ASP A 101 -7.60 20.96 -10.32
CA ASP A 101 -9.04 21.22 -10.15
C ASP A 101 -9.94 20.02 -10.45
N ARG A 102 -9.43 19.00 -11.15
CA ARG A 102 -10.24 17.85 -11.59
C ARG A 102 -9.43 16.56 -11.69
N LEU A 103 -10.17 15.47 -11.62
CA LEU A 103 -9.67 14.10 -11.84
C LEU A 103 -10.29 13.57 -13.13
N GLU A 104 -9.46 13.16 -14.08
CA GLU A 104 -9.85 12.61 -15.37
C GLU A 104 -9.56 11.10 -15.41
N GLN A 105 -10.57 10.26 -15.65
CA GLN A 105 -10.36 8.83 -15.83
C GLN A 105 -9.96 8.53 -17.27
N LEU A 106 -8.72 8.07 -17.48
CA LEU A 106 -8.18 7.72 -18.79
C LEU A 106 -8.45 6.25 -19.18
N ARG A 107 -8.43 5.36 -18.18
CA ARG A 107 -8.75 3.94 -18.36
C ARG A 107 -9.58 3.45 -17.16
N LYS A 108 -10.64 2.72 -17.44
CA LYS A 108 -11.47 2.09 -16.41
C LYS A 108 -10.75 0.92 -15.75
N PRO A 109 -11.07 0.60 -14.49
CA PRO A 109 -10.51 -0.58 -13.82
C PRO A 109 -10.95 -1.88 -14.49
N ASP A 110 -10.11 -2.91 -14.34
CA ASP A 110 -10.44 -4.28 -14.71
C ASP A 110 -11.26 -4.96 -13.60
N ASP A 111 -11.99 -6.03 -13.94
CA ASP A 111 -12.87 -6.73 -12.99
C ASP A 111 -12.12 -7.62 -12.00
N LYS A 112 -10.88 -8.00 -12.29
CA LYS A 112 -10.11 -8.95 -11.50
C LYS A 112 -9.05 -8.25 -10.67
N MET A 113 -9.16 -8.38 -9.35
CA MET A 113 -8.17 -7.88 -8.40
C MET A 113 -7.48 -9.04 -7.67
N GLN A 114 -6.17 -8.92 -7.49
CA GLN A 114 -5.35 -9.83 -6.69
C GLN A 114 -4.74 -9.07 -5.51
N ILE A 115 -5.52 -8.96 -4.44
CA ILE A 115 -5.09 -8.26 -3.23
C ILE A 115 -3.94 -9.03 -2.58
N CYS A 116 -2.90 -8.32 -2.16
CA CYS A 116 -1.79 -8.88 -1.43
C CYS A 116 -2.02 -8.74 0.08
N SER A 117 -2.12 -9.85 0.81
CA SER A 117 -2.30 -9.85 2.27
C SER A 117 -1.15 -9.18 3.03
N PHE A 118 0.05 -9.09 2.43
CA PHE A 118 1.20 -8.39 2.99
C PHE A 118 0.95 -6.92 3.29
N LEU A 119 -0.01 -6.28 2.61
CA LEU A 119 -0.42 -4.91 2.90
C LEU A 119 -0.86 -4.76 4.36
N TRP A 120 -1.62 -5.70 4.89
CA TRP A 120 -2.11 -5.67 6.26
C TRP A 120 -1.18 -6.37 7.24
N VAL A 121 -0.63 -7.52 6.86
CA VAL A 121 0.14 -8.35 7.79
C VAL A 121 1.49 -7.74 8.12
N TYR A 122 2.12 -7.05 7.15
CA TYR A 122 3.49 -6.58 7.32
C TYR A 122 3.70 -5.11 6.92
N TYR A 123 3.25 -4.70 5.73
CA TYR A 123 3.67 -3.46 5.09
C TYR A 123 3.00 -2.21 5.68
N GLY A 124 1.69 -2.24 5.89
CA GLY A 124 0.89 -1.05 6.19
C GLY A 124 1.09 -0.50 7.60
N PHE A 125 0.95 0.80 7.74
CA PHE A 125 0.84 1.44 9.04
C PHE A 125 -0.45 1.02 9.74
N PRO A 126 -0.47 0.91 11.09
CA PRO A 126 -1.63 0.46 11.85
C PRO A 126 -2.93 1.20 11.54
N ASN A 127 -2.86 2.52 11.39
CA ASN A 127 -4.01 3.38 11.11
C ASN A 127 -4.32 3.55 9.61
N SER A 128 -3.60 2.87 8.74
CA SER A 128 -3.91 2.85 7.31
C SER A 128 -5.06 1.91 6.97
N CYS A 129 -5.74 2.23 5.88
CA CYS A 129 -6.77 1.40 5.30
C CYS A 129 -6.41 1.01 3.87
N TYR A 130 -6.61 -0.25 3.52
CA TYR A 130 -6.53 -0.74 2.16
C TYR A 130 -7.83 -1.44 1.79
N GLU A 131 -8.41 -1.09 0.67
CA GLU A 131 -9.67 -1.65 0.17
C GLU A 131 -10.78 -1.64 1.24
N GLY A 132 -10.85 -0.55 2.01
CA GLY A 132 -11.85 -0.37 3.07
C GLY A 132 -11.60 -1.16 4.36
N ARG A 133 -10.44 -1.82 4.51
CA ARG A 133 -10.06 -2.57 5.70
C ARG A 133 -8.90 -1.92 6.43
N ASN A 134 -9.09 -1.61 7.72
CA ASN A 134 -8.03 -1.05 8.56
C ASN A 134 -6.98 -2.11 8.89
N VAL A 135 -5.70 -1.70 8.88
CA VAL A 135 -4.56 -2.60 9.11
C VAL A 135 -4.57 -3.17 10.52
N GLU A 136 -4.81 -2.33 11.53
CA GLU A 136 -4.81 -2.75 12.93
C GLU A 136 -5.94 -3.73 13.24
N GLU A 137 -7.13 -3.48 12.68
CA GLU A 137 -8.28 -4.38 12.80
C GLU A 137 -8.00 -5.77 12.21
N VAL A 138 -7.37 -5.80 11.03
CA VAL A 138 -6.99 -7.07 10.39
C VAL A 138 -5.94 -7.82 11.21
N ARG A 139 -4.93 -7.12 11.74
CA ARG A 139 -3.90 -7.73 12.61
C ARG A 139 -4.51 -8.27 13.89
N PHE A 140 -5.38 -7.51 14.53
CA PHE A 140 -6.10 -7.97 15.73
C PHE A 140 -6.95 -9.23 15.45
N THR A 141 -7.73 -9.20 14.38
CA THR A 141 -8.55 -10.36 13.97
C THR A 141 -7.68 -11.57 13.62
N SER A 142 -6.53 -11.36 13.00
CA SER A 142 -5.56 -12.43 12.73
C SER A 142 -5.05 -13.06 14.03
N GLY A 143 -4.72 -12.25 15.04
CA GLY A 143 -4.32 -12.73 16.36
C GLY A 143 -5.41 -13.53 17.07
N LEU A 144 -6.66 -13.07 17.01
CA LEU A 144 -7.79 -13.84 17.54
C LEU A 144 -7.93 -15.20 16.85
N LYS A 145 -7.81 -15.23 15.51
CA LYS A 145 -7.90 -16.48 14.75
C LYS A 145 -6.74 -17.43 15.04
N MET A 146 -5.53 -16.89 15.26
CA MET A 146 -4.40 -17.71 15.70
C MET A 146 -4.67 -18.33 17.06
N GLY A 147 -5.16 -17.58 18.05
CA GLY A 147 -5.50 -18.11 19.36
C GLY A 147 -6.69 -19.11 19.34
N GLU A 148 -7.59 -19.02 18.35
CA GLU A 148 -8.65 -20.03 18.17
C GLU A 148 -8.10 -21.40 17.69
N GLN A 149 -6.95 -21.42 17.06
CA GLN A 149 -6.33 -22.61 16.49
C GLN A 149 -5.14 -23.13 17.29
N ASP A 150 -4.66 -22.32 18.24
CA ASP A 150 -3.53 -22.67 19.09
C ASP A 150 -4.03 -23.40 20.34
N ASP A 151 -3.44 -24.54 20.63
CA ASP A 151 -3.68 -25.38 21.81
C ASP A 151 -2.43 -25.46 22.70
N CYS A 152 -1.43 -24.60 22.46
CA CYS A 152 -0.20 -24.53 23.23
C CYS A 152 -0.45 -24.04 24.67
N ASP A 153 0.05 -24.75 25.65
CA ASP A 153 0.08 -24.31 27.05
C ASP A 153 1.28 -23.39 27.29
N ALA A 154 1.10 -22.10 27.05
CA ALA A 154 2.15 -21.10 27.12
C ALA A 154 1.99 -20.18 28.32
N ASP A 155 3.08 -19.85 29.02
CA ASP A 155 3.07 -18.90 30.16
C ASP A 155 2.87 -17.45 29.71
N CYS A 156 3.36 -17.09 28.53
CA CYS A 156 3.24 -15.75 27.99
C CYS A 156 3.24 -15.72 26.46
N VAL A 157 2.72 -14.63 25.90
CA VAL A 157 2.72 -14.36 24.45
C VAL A 157 3.58 -13.13 24.17
N CYS A 158 4.44 -13.24 23.15
CA CYS A 158 5.24 -12.13 22.65
C CYS A 158 4.91 -11.87 21.20
N GLY A 159 4.71 -10.61 20.84
CA GLY A 159 4.60 -10.19 19.45
C GLY A 159 5.98 -9.94 18.84
N ILE A 160 6.11 -10.24 17.54
CA ILE A 160 7.27 -9.82 16.75
C ILE A 160 7.27 -8.28 16.67
N PRO A 161 8.43 -7.61 16.87
CA PRO A 161 8.51 -6.16 16.73
C PRO A 161 7.90 -5.63 15.42
N ASP A 162 7.40 -4.41 15.48
CA ASP A 162 6.68 -3.68 14.44
C ASP A 162 5.27 -4.24 14.13
N SER A 163 5.16 -5.29 13.36
CA SER A 163 3.86 -5.79 12.90
C SER A 163 3.13 -6.71 13.87
N GLY A 164 3.85 -7.39 14.78
CA GLY A 164 3.30 -8.43 15.64
C GLY A 164 3.01 -8.01 17.08
N ILE A 165 3.67 -6.96 17.60
CA ILE A 165 3.51 -6.54 19.01
C ILE A 165 2.15 -5.91 19.27
N GLY A 166 1.64 -5.15 18.30
CA GLY A 166 0.39 -4.42 18.47
C GLY A 166 -0.84 -5.33 18.57
N GLN A 167 -1.81 -5.06 17.74
CA GLN A 167 -3.12 -5.70 17.81
C GLN A 167 -3.13 -7.22 17.59
N ALA A 168 -2.16 -7.77 16.82
CA ALA A 168 -2.06 -9.21 16.62
C ALA A 168 -1.73 -9.94 17.93
N GLY A 169 -0.74 -9.45 18.69
CA GLY A 169 -0.40 -10.00 20.00
C GLY A 169 -1.53 -9.85 21.00
N ILE A 170 -2.18 -8.67 21.05
CA ILE A 170 -3.34 -8.44 21.92
C ILE A 170 -4.51 -9.37 21.56
N GLY A 171 -4.78 -9.57 20.29
CA GLY A 171 -5.80 -10.48 19.79
C GLY A 171 -5.58 -11.92 20.29
N LEU A 172 -4.35 -12.41 20.15
CA LEU A 172 -3.96 -13.74 20.62
C LEU A 172 -4.11 -13.88 22.15
N CYS A 173 -3.57 -12.92 22.92
CA CYS A 173 -3.67 -12.93 24.39
C CYS A 173 -5.12 -12.92 24.92
N ARG A 174 -6.00 -12.17 24.29
CA ARG A 174 -7.42 -12.13 24.69
C ARG A 174 -8.09 -13.48 24.60
N ARG A 175 -7.74 -14.25 23.59
CA ARG A 175 -8.33 -15.58 23.40
C ARG A 175 -7.82 -16.57 24.43
N GLU A 176 -6.51 -16.62 24.61
CA GLU A 176 -5.82 -17.61 25.45
C GLU A 176 -5.79 -17.23 26.94
N ARG A 177 -6.25 -16.03 27.32
CA ARG A 177 -6.15 -15.48 28.69
C ARG A 177 -4.72 -15.36 29.22
N HIS A 178 -3.74 -15.30 28.34
CA HIS A 178 -2.34 -15.09 28.70
C HIS A 178 -2.01 -13.62 28.93
N SER A 179 -0.97 -13.35 29.68
CA SER A 179 -0.42 -11.99 29.79
C SER A 179 0.42 -11.66 28.57
N LEU A 180 0.18 -10.50 27.97
CA LEU A 180 1.08 -9.97 26.94
C LEU A 180 2.37 -9.51 27.60
N SER A 181 3.47 -10.18 27.29
CA SER A 181 4.81 -9.73 27.69
C SER A 181 5.50 -9.06 26.50
N SER A 182 5.89 -7.80 26.67
CA SER A 182 6.78 -7.13 25.72
C SER A 182 8.22 -7.56 25.98
N CYS A 183 8.61 -8.74 25.50
CA CYS A 183 9.97 -9.26 25.68
C CYS A 183 11.03 -8.48 24.92
N TYR A 184 10.64 -7.52 24.06
CA TYR A 184 11.53 -6.66 23.32
C TYR A 184 11.12 -5.20 23.44
N TYR A 185 11.83 -4.45 24.29
CA TYR A 185 11.92 -3.01 24.11
C TYR A 185 12.88 -2.75 22.95
N GLN A 186 12.36 -2.59 21.77
CA GLN A 186 13.15 -2.03 20.68
C GLN A 186 13.29 -0.53 20.93
N VAL A 187 14.41 -0.16 21.53
CA VAL A 187 14.77 1.24 21.68
C VAL A 187 15.16 1.74 20.29
N TYR A 188 14.26 2.41 19.61
CA TYR A 188 14.56 3.25 18.44
C TYR A 188 15.35 4.50 18.88
N SER A 189 16.49 4.31 19.53
CA SER A 189 17.36 5.42 19.93
C SER A 189 18.47 5.71 18.91
N TYR A 190 18.38 5.18 17.70
CA TYR A 190 19.47 5.29 16.73
C TYR A 190 19.13 6.01 15.43
N LEU A 191 18.06 6.79 15.38
CA LEU A 191 17.80 7.67 14.24
C LEU A 191 17.38 9.06 14.69
N ALA A 192 18.22 9.70 15.49
CA ALA A 192 18.33 11.14 15.53
C ALA A 192 19.76 11.49 15.09
N PRO A 193 19.92 12.41 14.11
CA PRO A 193 21.23 12.87 13.68
C PRO A 193 21.98 13.61 14.77
#